data_05b6fb69df2637b0d534680d2a222fe1
#
_entry.id   05b6fb69df2637b0d534680d2a222fe1
#
_cell.length_a   1.000
_cell.length_b   1.000
_cell.length_c   1.000
_cell.angle_alpha   90.00
_cell.angle_beta   90.00
_cell.angle_gamma   90.00
#
_symmetry.space_group_name_H-M   'P 1'
#
loop_
_entity.id
_entity.type
_entity.pdbx_description
1 polymer ?
#
loop_
_entity_poly.entity_id
_entity_poly.type
_entity_poly.pdbx_seq_one_letter_code
_entity_poly.pdbx_strand_id
1 'polypeptide(L)'
;MTASTSSRAINVQPHPRLLSILGDIEFAPWQCIAELVDNAFDEFLRQGDRVEEPTVWVSLPSRNSGARDGEVWVKDNGPGMTLEQLNGALRAGWTSNDRYGTLGLFGVGFNIATARLGHIAVVRSARVSDSTWTIVTIDLRALAAGGHFNLPVTTEPKTSPDEHGTEIVIRHLKPEHHNTLSRQQTKIKSVLGDVYSHLLADRDFRLIIDRERVKPRRPCVWDASRFVVRSGRRIPAVIGIDEKLPDRRACLDCGRWEEAGSDGDVCAECGSARLAVQARQIWGWVGIQRYLSPTDYGIDFIRNGRKILVRDHSLFRWVDPDDPTGRGEQEYPIEVPRAGRIVGEIHIDHVRVNYQKNASMSGTRLHVRSSHRP
;
A
#
# COMPACT_ATOMS: atom_id res chain seq x y z
N MET A 1 -32.05 -45.98 -23.19
CA MET A 1 -31.11 -46.11 -22.06
C MET A 1 -30.31 -44.80 -21.96
N THR A 2 -30.77 -43.90 -21.12
CA THR A 2 -30.08 -42.61 -20.88
C THR A 2 -29.02 -42.85 -19.81
N ALA A 3 -27.75 -42.71 -20.18
CA ALA A 3 -26.64 -42.81 -19.27
C ALA A 3 -26.70 -41.63 -18.30
N SER A 4 -26.97 -41.88 -17.03
CA SER A 4 -26.87 -40.94 -15.94
C SER A 4 -25.40 -40.66 -15.69
N THR A 5 -24.90 -39.52 -16.15
CA THR A 5 -23.59 -39.01 -15.81
C THR A 5 -23.62 -38.55 -14.36
N SER A 6 -23.15 -39.36 -13.42
CA SER A 6 -22.92 -38.94 -12.05
C SER A 6 -21.73 -37.97 -12.05
N SER A 7 -21.99 -36.67 -11.90
CA SER A 7 -20.94 -35.65 -11.71
C SER A 7 -20.28 -35.86 -10.35
N ARG A 8 -19.05 -36.39 -10.33
CA ARG A 8 -18.23 -36.41 -9.12
C ARG A 8 -17.62 -35.05 -8.93
N ALA A 9 -17.93 -34.39 -7.80
CA ALA A 9 -17.32 -33.13 -7.41
C ALA A 9 -16.05 -33.40 -6.56
N ILE A 10 -15.01 -32.59 -6.78
CA ILE A 10 -13.78 -32.59 -5.99
C ILE A 10 -13.75 -31.31 -5.17
N ASN A 11 -13.48 -31.41 -3.88
CA ASN A 11 -13.29 -30.25 -3.03
C ASN A 11 -11.88 -29.68 -3.25
N VAL A 12 -11.80 -28.43 -3.72
CA VAL A 12 -10.55 -27.68 -3.97
C VAL A 12 -10.29 -26.60 -2.91
N GLN A 13 -10.94 -26.67 -1.75
CA GLN A 13 -10.68 -25.71 -0.66
C GLN A 13 -9.22 -25.80 -0.24
N PRO A 14 -8.55 -24.64 -0.05
CA PRO A 14 -7.18 -24.63 0.40
C PRO A 14 -7.06 -25.16 1.84
N HIS A 15 -5.94 -25.80 2.14
CA HIS A 15 -5.62 -26.24 3.50
C HIS A 15 -5.23 -25.02 4.36
N PRO A 16 -5.56 -24.94 5.67
CA PRO A 16 -5.22 -23.83 6.56
C PRO A 16 -3.73 -23.48 6.64
N ARG A 17 -2.83 -24.41 6.31
CA ARG A 17 -1.39 -24.15 6.14
C ARG A 17 -1.09 -23.03 5.12
N LEU A 18 -2.02 -22.75 4.20
CA LEU A 18 -1.85 -21.66 3.25
C LEU A 18 -1.57 -20.34 3.96
N LEU A 19 -2.23 -20.05 5.10
CA LEU A 19 -1.99 -18.83 5.85
C LEU A 19 -0.55 -18.73 6.38
N SER A 20 0.03 -19.85 6.80
CA SER A 20 1.46 -19.87 7.20
C SER A 20 2.39 -19.66 6.02
N ILE A 21 2.08 -20.24 4.85
CA ILE A 21 2.86 -20.10 3.61
C ILE A 21 2.83 -18.65 3.10
N LEU A 22 1.74 -17.92 3.30
CA LEU A 22 1.69 -16.49 2.97
C LEU A 22 2.75 -15.70 3.76
N GLY A 23 3.14 -16.14 4.93
CA GLY A 23 4.21 -15.56 5.72
C GLY A 23 5.63 -15.79 5.15
N ASP A 24 5.79 -16.64 4.14
CA ASP A 24 7.08 -16.86 3.46
C ASP A 24 7.28 -15.86 2.30
N ILE A 25 6.23 -15.13 1.93
CA ILE A 25 6.34 -14.05 0.95
C ILE A 25 7.29 -12.97 1.48
N GLU A 26 8.29 -12.60 0.68
CA GLU A 26 9.32 -11.65 1.07
C GLU A 26 8.77 -10.23 1.22
N PHE A 27 8.35 -9.90 2.42
CA PHE A 27 8.07 -8.53 2.87
C PHE A 27 9.11 -8.12 3.90
N ALA A 28 9.67 -6.93 3.74
CA ALA A 28 10.44 -6.32 4.82
C ALA A 28 9.51 -6.01 6.01
N PRO A 29 9.97 -6.06 7.26
CA PRO A 29 9.12 -5.81 8.43
C PRO A 29 8.35 -4.49 8.39
N TRP A 30 8.95 -3.42 7.84
CA TRP A 30 8.25 -2.15 7.67
C TRP A 30 7.09 -2.23 6.66
N GLN A 31 7.20 -3.08 5.63
CA GLN A 31 6.11 -3.31 4.67
C GLN A 31 4.93 -4.02 5.33
N CYS A 32 5.22 -4.97 6.25
CA CYS A 32 4.17 -5.61 7.03
C CYS A 32 3.42 -4.58 7.91
N ILE A 33 4.13 -3.66 8.56
CA ILE A 33 3.50 -2.56 9.30
C ILE A 33 2.68 -1.68 8.34
N ALA A 34 3.23 -1.37 7.16
CA ALA A 34 2.54 -0.56 6.16
C ALA A 34 1.22 -1.21 5.69
N GLU A 35 1.15 -2.53 5.49
CA GLU A 35 -0.11 -3.21 5.12
C GLU A 35 -1.20 -3.06 6.19
N LEU A 36 -0.82 -3.06 7.46
CA LEU A 36 -1.77 -2.83 8.55
C LEU A 36 -2.21 -1.36 8.63
N VAL A 37 -1.29 -0.42 8.39
CA VAL A 37 -1.58 1.01 8.33
C VAL A 37 -2.44 1.35 7.09
N ASP A 38 -2.16 0.73 5.94
CA ASP A 38 -2.96 0.91 4.71
C ASP A 38 -4.43 0.59 4.95
N ASN A 39 -4.74 -0.47 5.69
CA ASN A 39 -6.12 -0.86 6.00
C ASN A 39 -6.86 0.24 6.80
N ALA A 40 -6.20 0.85 7.78
CA ALA A 40 -6.76 1.95 8.55
C ALA A 40 -6.90 3.21 7.70
N PHE A 41 -5.89 3.54 6.91
CA PHE A 41 -5.92 4.72 6.03
C PHE A 41 -6.96 4.60 4.92
N ASP A 42 -7.20 3.40 4.38
CA ASP A 42 -8.30 3.14 3.45
C ASP A 42 -9.66 3.44 4.08
N GLU A 43 -9.84 3.05 5.35
CA GLU A 43 -11.08 3.35 6.04
C GLU A 43 -11.21 4.86 6.30
N PHE A 44 -10.15 5.56 6.68
CA PHE A 44 -10.17 7.01 6.83
C PHE A 44 -10.49 7.72 5.52
N LEU A 45 -9.90 7.28 4.39
CA LEU A 45 -10.21 7.82 3.06
C LEU A 45 -11.70 7.62 2.70
N ARG A 46 -12.28 6.46 3.07
CA ARG A 46 -13.68 6.15 2.81
C ARG A 46 -14.64 6.96 3.69
N GLN A 47 -14.28 7.19 4.94
CA GLN A 47 -15.09 7.96 5.89
C GLN A 47 -14.98 9.49 5.64
N GLY A 48 -13.88 9.96 5.08
CA GLY A 48 -13.60 11.38 4.92
C GLY A 48 -13.64 12.12 6.25
N ASP A 49 -14.32 13.26 6.31
CA ASP A 49 -14.39 14.14 7.49
C ASP A 49 -15.18 13.56 8.67
N ARG A 50 -15.71 12.33 8.56
CA ARG A 50 -16.46 11.70 9.67
C ARG A 50 -15.56 11.18 10.79
N VAL A 51 -14.27 10.99 10.53
CA VAL A 51 -13.30 10.59 11.54
C VAL A 51 -12.54 11.82 11.99
N GLU A 52 -12.73 12.21 13.24
CA GLU A 52 -11.97 13.30 13.83
C GLU A 52 -10.53 12.85 14.09
N GLU A 53 -9.57 13.68 13.67
CA GLU A 53 -8.14 13.42 13.87
C GLU A 53 -7.72 11.98 13.49
N PRO A 54 -7.89 11.56 12.20
CA PRO A 54 -7.63 10.18 11.77
C PRO A 54 -6.23 9.72 12.21
N THR A 55 -6.16 8.78 13.14
CA THR A 55 -4.90 8.41 13.79
C THR A 55 -4.69 6.89 13.81
N VAL A 56 -3.50 6.48 13.44
CA VAL A 56 -3.01 5.11 13.63
C VAL A 56 -1.85 5.13 14.62
N TRP A 57 -1.97 4.32 15.66
CA TRP A 57 -0.91 4.08 16.64
C TRP A 57 -0.25 2.75 16.36
N VAL A 58 1.07 2.72 16.39
CA VAL A 58 1.90 1.52 16.25
C VAL A 58 2.84 1.45 17.45
N SER A 59 2.91 0.29 18.08
CA SER A 59 3.94 -0.02 19.07
C SER A 59 4.81 -1.16 18.54
N LEU A 60 6.12 -0.96 18.57
CA LEU A 60 7.11 -1.93 18.13
C LEU A 60 7.73 -2.65 19.32
N PRO A 61 8.25 -3.88 19.15
CA PRO A 61 8.82 -4.63 20.25
C PRO A 61 10.03 -3.91 20.84
N SER A 62 10.15 -3.98 22.18
CA SER A 62 11.30 -3.44 22.89
C SER A 62 12.57 -4.22 22.57
N ARG A 63 13.72 -3.55 22.63
CA ARG A 63 15.03 -4.22 22.55
C ARG A 63 15.29 -5.20 23.69
N ASN A 64 14.62 -4.99 24.81
CA ASN A 64 14.79 -5.80 26.03
C ASN A 64 13.82 -6.98 26.09
N SER A 65 12.82 -7.06 25.19
CA SER A 65 11.95 -8.23 25.08
C SER A 65 12.56 -9.30 24.17
N GLY A 66 12.28 -10.57 24.48
CA GLY A 66 12.56 -11.66 23.55
C GLY A 66 11.53 -11.71 22.41
N ALA A 67 11.82 -12.44 21.35
CA ALA A 67 10.89 -12.61 20.23
C ALA A 67 9.56 -13.25 20.66
N ARG A 68 9.59 -14.10 21.69
CA ARG A 68 8.40 -14.78 22.24
C ARG A 68 7.49 -13.81 23.00
N ASP A 69 8.09 -12.86 23.73
CA ASP A 69 7.38 -11.94 24.62
C ASP A 69 7.18 -10.56 23.99
N GLY A 70 7.92 -10.28 22.92
CA GLY A 70 7.74 -9.07 22.13
C GLY A 70 6.50 -9.14 21.27
N GLU A 71 5.84 -8.00 21.11
CA GLU A 71 4.65 -7.89 20.27
C GLU A 71 4.70 -6.65 19.39
N VAL A 72 3.98 -6.70 18.28
CA VAL A 72 3.64 -5.54 17.44
C VAL A 72 2.18 -5.23 17.68
N TRP A 73 1.89 -3.99 17.95
CA TRP A 73 0.55 -3.51 18.19
C TRP A 73 0.22 -2.38 17.21
N VAL A 74 -0.93 -2.46 16.55
CA VAL A 74 -1.45 -1.45 15.63
C VAL A 74 -2.89 -1.18 15.99
N LYS A 75 -3.24 0.08 16.20
CA LYS A 75 -4.60 0.53 16.53
C LYS A 75 -4.98 1.72 15.66
N ASP A 76 -6.23 1.82 15.29
CA ASP A 76 -6.83 2.99 14.65
C ASP A 76 -8.02 3.52 15.45
N ASN A 77 -8.42 4.76 15.17
CA ASN A 77 -9.66 5.37 15.64
C ASN A 77 -10.73 5.44 14.53
N GLY A 78 -10.72 4.48 13.63
CA GLY A 78 -11.75 4.33 12.62
C GLY A 78 -13.09 3.89 13.21
N PRO A 79 -14.11 3.71 12.38
CA PRO A 79 -15.47 3.40 12.85
C PRO A 79 -15.62 2.02 13.49
N GLY A 80 -14.60 1.17 13.42
CA GLY A 80 -14.69 -0.24 13.79
C GLY A 80 -15.48 -1.08 12.77
N MET A 81 -15.60 -2.37 13.03
CA MET A 81 -16.21 -3.34 12.13
C MET A 81 -17.36 -4.09 12.77
N THR A 82 -18.40 -4.39 11.99
CA THR A 82 -19.39 -5.43 12.36
C THR A 82 -18.74 -6.81 12.31
N LEU A 83 -19.38 -7.82 12.92
CA LEU A 83 -18.90 -9.19 12.84
C LEU A 83 -18.77 -9.69 11.37
N GLU A 84 -19.70 -9.31 10.51
CA GLU A 84 -19.65 -9.66 9.08
C GLU A 84 -18.46 -9.00 8.36
N GLN A 85 -18.25 -7.72 8.60
CA GLN A 85 -17.09 -6.99 8.05
C GLN A 85 -15.76 -7.58 8.55
N LEU A 86 -15.69 -7.91 9.85
CA LEU A 86 -14.52 -8.53 10.45
C LEU A 86 -14.25 -9.90 9.83
N ASN A 87 -15.29 -10.73 9.66
CA ASN A 87 -15.16 -12.02 8.98
C ASN A 87 -14.64 -11.86 7.56
N GLY A 88 -15.14 -10.88 6.80
CA GLY A 88 -14.62 -10.55 5.48
C GLY A 88 -13.16 -10.12 5.50
N ALA A 89 -12.80 -9.19 6.38
CA ALA A 89 -11.45 -8.62 6.48
C ALA A 89 -10.36 -9.66 6.84
N LEU A 90 -10.74 -10.71 7.59
CA LEU A 90 -9.81 -11.78 7.98
C LEU A 90 -9.65 -12.88 6.91
N ARG A 91 -10.55 -12.97 5.92
CA ARG A 91 -10.47 -13.99 4.86
C ARG A 91 -9.40 -13.63 3.85
N ALA A 92 -8.43 -14.51 3.67
CA ALA A 92 -7.40 -14.33 2.66
C ALA A 92 -7.99 -14.34 1.23
N GLY A 93 -7.64 -13.33 0.45
CA GLY A 93 -8.12 -13.19 -0.94
C GLY A 93 -9.51 -12.54 -1.06
N TRP A 94 -10.19 -12.23 0.07
CA TRP A 94 -11.43 -11.50 0.02
C TRP A 94 -11.18 -9.99 0.19
N THR A 95 -11.80 -9.20 -0.64
CA THR A 95 -11.80 -7.74 -0.50
C THR A 95 -13.07 -7.15 -1.09
N SER A 96 -13.66 -6.19 -0.41
CA SER A 96 -14.72 -5.33 -0.93
C SER A 96 -14.16 -4.08 -1.62
N ASN A 97 -12.86 -3.86 -1.52
CA ASN A 97 -12.17 -2.72 -2.08
C ASN A 97 -12.14 -2.80 -3.61
N ASP A 98 -12.27 -1.64 -4.26
CA ASP A 98 -11.97 -1.56 -5.68
C ASP A 98 -10.46 -1.42 -5.92
N ARG A 99 -10.02 -1.80 -7.11
CA ARG A 99 -8.60 -1.80 -7.47
C ARG A 99 -8.02 -0.41 -7.74
N TYR A 100 -8.85 0.63 -7.79
CA TYR A 100 -8.42 1.98 -8.17
C TYR A 100 -8.49 2.98 -7.02
N GLY A 101 -9.52 2.91 -6.17
CA GLY A 101 -9.80 3.90 -5.12
C GLY A 101 -9.15 3.60 -3.78
N THR A 102 -8.43 2.48 -3.59
CA THR A 102 -7.93 2.05 -2.28
C THR A 102 -6.44 1.73 -2.28
N LEU A 103 -5.84 1.69 -1.08
CA LEU A 103 -4.46 1.28 -0.83
C LEU A 103 -4.34 -0.25 -0.72
N GLY A 104 -5.30 -0.90 -0.05
CA GLY A 104 -5.41 -2.35 0.10
C GLY A 104 -6.08 -2.99 -1.10
N LEU A 105 -5.34 -3.70 -1.94
CA LEU A 105 -5.79 -4.11 -3.26
C LEU A 105 -6.13 -5.59 -3.40
N PHE A 106 -5.49 -6.47 -2.62
CA PHE A 106 -5.47 -7.90 -2.93
C PHE A 106 -6.22 -8.76 -1.91
N GLY A 107 -6.65 -8.19 -0.78
CA GLY A 107 -7.32 -8.93 0.29
C GLY A 107 -6.40 -9.96 1.00
N VAL A 108 -5.08 -9.86 0.82
CA VAL A 108 -4.10 -10.75 1.44
C VAL A 108 -3.08 -10.02 2.32
N GLY A 109 -3.06 -8.68 2.29
CA GLY A 109 -2.07 -7.86 3.00
C GLY A 109 -2.03 -8.14 4.49
N PHE A 110 -3.21 -8.19 5.15
CA PHE A 110 -3.32 -8.55 6.56
C PHE A 110 -2.73 -9.94 6.85
N ASN A 111 -3.10 -10.96 6.06
CA ASN A 111 -2.67 -12.33 6.28
C ASN A 111 -1.16 -12.51 6.05
N ILE A 112 -0.60 -11.85 5.01
CA ILE A 112 0.84 -11.84 4.76
C ILE A 112 1.56 -11.15 5.92
N ALA A 113 1.14 -9.94 6.30
CA ALA A 113 1.79 -9.15 7.34
C ALA A 113 1.83 -9.88 8.69
N THR A 114 0.69 -10.42 9.12
CA THR A 114 0.58 -11.12 10.40
C THR A 114 1.35 -12.43 10.41
N ALA A 115 1.22 -13.26 9.37
CA ALA A 115 1.95 -14.52 9.25
C ALA A 115 3.46 -14.35 9.04
N ARG A 116 3.88 -13.23 8.43
CA ARG A 116 5.29 -12.88 8.26
C ARG A 116 5.93 -12.50 9.57
N LEU A 117 5.28 -11.63 10.35
CA LEU A 117 5.83 -11.09 11.59
C LEU A 117 5.80 -12.08 12.76
N GLY A 118 4.73 -12.86 12.90
CA GLY A 118 4.55 -13.70 14.08
C GLY A 118 3.67 -14.93 13.83
N HIS A 119 3.34 -15.63 14.90
CA HIS A 119 2.54 -16.86 14.85
C HIS A 119 1.11 -16.68 15.35
N ILE A 120 0.87 -15.64 16.14
CA ILE A 120 -0.45 -15.34 16.71
C ILE A 120 -0.81 -13.91 16.36
N ALA A 121 -2.00 -13.72 15.79
CA ALA A 121 -2.61 -12.42 15.58
C ALA A 121 -3.91 -12.33 16.35
N VAL A 122 -4.06 -11.31 17.20
CA VAL A 122 -5.30 -10.98 17.89
C VAL A 122 -5.87 -9.74 17.24
N VAL A 123 -7.11 -9.82 16.79
CA VAL A 123 -7.84 -8.70 16.19
C VAL A 123 -9.02 -8.36 17.08
N ARG A 124 -9.09 -7.10 17.50
CA ARG A 124 -10.21 -6.55 18.29
C ARG A 124 -10.84 -5.43 17.46
N SER A 125 -12.16 -5.40 17.37
CA SER A 125 -12.86 -4.29 16.72
C SER A 125 -14.18 -4.00 17.43
N ALA A 126 -14.51 -2.71 17.53
CA ALA A 126 -15.78 -2.24 18.07
C ALA A 126 -16.19 -0.93 17.39
N ARG A 127 -17.48 -0.79 17.11
CA ARG A 127 -18.07 0.47 16.65
C ARG A 127 -18.48 1.32 17.87
N VAL A 128 -18.65 2.62 17.70
CA VAL A 128 -19.14 3.50 18.79
C VAL A 128 -20.43 2.96 19.42
N SER A 129 -21.35 2.40 18.60
CA SER A 129 -22.63 1.85 19.05
C SER A 129 -22.55 0.54 19.82
N ASP A 130 -21.42 -0.16 19.78
CA ASP A 130 -21.28 -1.47 20.42
C ASP A 130 -20.95 -1.31 21.91
N SER A 131 -21.46 -2.19 22.76
CA SER A 131 -21.12 -2.23 24.20
C SER A 131 -19.87 -3.07 24.51
N THR A 132 -19.43 -3.85 23.53
CA THR A 132 -18.32 -4.79 23.68
C THR A 132 -17.37 -4.71 22.51
N TRP A 133 -16.12 -5.08 22.73
CA TRP A 133 -15.17 -5.43 21.70
C TRP A 133 -15.44 -6.85 21.18
N THR A 134 -15.45 -7.02 19.88
CA THR A 134 -15.43 -8.33 19.20
C THR A 134 -13.97 -8.73 19.00
N ILE A 135 -13.60 -9.93 19.43
CA ILE A 135 -12.20 -10.39 19.43
C ILE A 135 -12.07 -11.72 18.70
N VAL A 136 -11.09 -11.80 17.80
CA VAL A 136 -10.71 -13.02 17.10
C VAL A 136 -9.23 -13.26 17.30
N THR A 137 -8.87 -14.46 17.75
CA THR A 137 -7.47 -14.89 17.85
C THR A 137 -7.16 -15.89 16.77
N ILE A 138 -6.15 -15.57 15.95
CA ILE A 138 -5.64 -16.40 14.86
C ILE A 138 -4.32 -16.99 15.31
N ASP A 139 -4.30 -18.25 15.74
CA ASP A 139 -3.07 -19.01 15.95
C ASP A 139 -2.81 -19.87 14.73
N LEU A 140 -1.79 -19.50 13.96
CA LEU A 140 -1.44 -20.16 12.69
C LEU A 140 -1.04 -21.63 12.87
N ARG A 141 -0.46 -21.97 14.02
CA ARG A 141 -0.06 -23.35 14.33
C ARG A 141 -1.28 -24.21 14.68
N ALA A 142 -2.16 -23.66 15.50
CA ALA A 142 -3.42 -24.33 15.87
C ALA A 142 -4.33 -24.52 14.63
N LEU A 143 -4.45 -23.51 13.76
CA LEU A 143 -5.18 -23.62 12.50
C LEU A 143 -4.62 -24.69 11.57
N ALA A 144 -3.30 -24.72 11.41
CA ALA A 144 -2.64 -25.71 10.57
C ALA A 144 -2.85 -27.16 11.09
N ALA A 145 -2.89 -27.34 12.41
CA ALA A 145 -3.15 -28.62 13.06
C ALA A 145 -4.63 -29.01 13.02
N GLY A 146 -5.55 -28.05 13.16
CA GLY A 146 -7.00 -28.27 13.21
C GLY A 146 -7.64 -28.58 11.87
N GLY A 147 -7.00 -28.25 10.75
CA GLY A 147 -7.48 -28.56 9.39
C GLY A 147 -8.70 -27.79 8.93
N HIS A 148 -9.18 -26.78 9.69
CA HIS A 148 -10.34 -25.95 9.33
C HIS A 148 -10.06 -24.47 9.60
N PHE A 149 -10.83 -23.58 8.95
CA PHE A 149 -10.66 -22.11 9.05
C PHE A 149 -11.61 -21.46 10.07
N ASN A 150 -12.38 -22.21 10.82
CA ASN A 150 -13.31 -21.67 11.78
C ASN A 150 -12.58 -21.27 13.07
N LEU A 151 -12.76 -20.01 13.47
CA LEU A 151 -12.18 -19.45 14.66
C LEU A 151 -13.29 -19.05 15.63
N PRO A 152 -13.12 -19.26 16.95
CA PRO A 152 -14.03 -18.75 17.94
C PRO A 152 -13.97 -17.23 17.99
N VAL A 153 -15.11 -16.62 18.19
CA VAL A 153 -15.25 -15.19 18.46
C VAL A 153 -15.55 -15.01 19.94
N THR A 154 -14.81 -14.13 20.59
CA THR A 154 -15.04 -13.75 21.99
C THR A 154 -15.39 -12.27 22.08
N THR A 155 -15.97 -11.85 23.18
CA THR A 155 -16.30 -10.45 23.44
C THR A 155 -15.79 -10.00 24.79
N GLU A 156 -15.37 -8.73 24.89
CA GLU A 156 -14.98 -8.09 26.14
C GLU A 156 -15.74 -6.76 26.29
N PRO A 157 -16.22 -6.40 27.48
CA PRO A 157 -16.82 -5.09 27.71
C PRO A 157 -15.87 -3.96 27.38
N LYS A 158 -16.37 -2.86 26.82
CA LYS A 158 -15.61 -1.62 26.69
C LYS A 158 -15.35 -1.01 28.08
N THR A 159 -14.19 -0.39 28.25
CA THR A 159 -13.86 0.37 29.46
C THR A 159 -14.54 1.74 29.44
N SER A 160 -14.67 2.34 28.25
CA SER A 160 -15.43 3.57 28.01
C SER A 160 -16.40 3.38 26.84
N PRO A 161 -17.61 3.96 26.88
CA PRO A 161 -18.56 3.94 25.76
C PRO A 161 -17.99 4.50 24.46
N ASP A 162 -17.05 5.45 24.55
CA ASP A 162 -16.46 6.13 23.39
C ASP A 162 -15.34 5.32 22.72
N GLU A 163 -14.94 4.19 23.31
CA GLU A 163 -13.95 3.33 22.68
C GLU A 163 -14.48 2.73 21.38
N HIS A 164 -13.71 2.89 20.31
CA HIS A 164 -14.02 2.32 19.00
C HIS A 164 -12.75 2.15 18.16
N GLY A 165 -12.90 1.57 16.98
CA GLY A 165 -11.81 1.35 16.04
C GLY A 165 -11.41 -0.10 15.92
N THR A 166 -10.22 -0.34 15.41
CA THR A 166 -9.65 -1.67 15.26
C THR A 166 -8.27 -1.73 15.89
N GLU A 167 -7.97 -2.84 16.53
CA GLU A 167 -6.70 -3.12 17.20
C GLU A 167 -6.19 -4.49 16.76
N ILE A 168 -4.95 -4.55 16.32
CA ILE A 168 -4.27 -5.76 15.87
C ILE A 168 -3.01 -5.94 16.71
N VAL A 169 -2.89 -7.09 17.38
CA VAL A 169 -1.71 -7.46 18.18
C VAL A 169 -1.09 -8.71 17.59
N ILE A 170 0.17 -8.62 17.18
CA ILE A 170 0.94 -9.76 16.66
C ILE A 170 1.91 -10.22 17.72
N ARG A 171 1.77 -11.47 18.13
CA ARG A 171 2.53 -12.14 19.21
C ARG A 171 3.35 -13.29 18.69
N HIS A 172 4.26 -13.78 19.54
CA HIS A 172 5.21 -14.83 19.21
C HIS A 172 5.93 -14.49 17.89
N LEU A 173 6.60 -13.36 17.90
CA LEU A 173 7.29 -12.83 16.72
C LEU A 173 8.37 -13.80 16.25
N LYS A 174 8.58 -13.84 14.93
CA LYS A 174 9.73 -14.55 14.37
C LYS A 174 11.03 -13.83 14.77
N PRO A 175 12.08 -14.54 15.22
CA PRO A 175 13.28 -13.92 15.80
C PRO A 175 13.95 -12.88 14.87
N GLU A 176 14.04 -13.17 13.58
CA GLU A 176 14.62 -12.28 12.57
C GLU A 176 13.85 -10.96 12.43
N HIS A 177 12.53 -11.01 12.52
CA HIS A 177 11.67 -9.83 12.42
C HIS A 177 11.64 -9.03 13.71
N HIS A 178 11.58 -9.72 14.87
CA HIS A 178 11.73 -9.08 16.17
C HIS A 178 13.02 -8.26 16.25
N ASN A 179 14.15 -8.87 15.85
CA ASN A 179 15.46 -8.22 15.87
C ASN A 179 15.50 -6.96 14.98
N THR A 180 14.90 -7.03 13.80
CA THR A 180 14.80 -5.88 12.89
C THR A 180 13.89 -4.78 13.46
N LEU A 181 12.69 -5.14 13.92
CA LEU A 181 11.71 -4.18 14.45
C LEU A 181 12.22 -3.48 15.71
N SER A 182 12.82 -4.22 16.64
CA SER A 182 13.31 -3.65 17.89
C SER A 182 14.54 -2.76 17.74
N ARG A 183 15.40 -3.02 16.75
CA ARG A 183 16.67 -2.28 16.56
C ARG A 183 16.58 -1.15 15.53
N GLN A 184 15.66 -1.21 14.57
CA GLN A 184 15.57 -0.26 13.46
C GLN A 184 14.34 0.66 13.54
N GLN A 185 13.83 0.95 14.73
CA GLN A 185 12.63 1.78 14.92
C GLN A 185 12.72 3.13 14.22
N THR A 186 13.85 3.84 14.37
CA THR A 186 14.08 5.13 13.71
C THR A 186 14.04 5.03 12.18
N LYS A 187 14.63 3.96 11.62
CA LYS A 187 14.59 3.71 10.18
C LYS A 187 13.17 3.40 9.71
N ILE A 188 12.41 2.61 10.47
CA ILE A 188 11.00 2.29 10.16
C ILE A 188 10.16 3.57 10.16
N LYS A 189 10.28 4.42 11.20
CA LYS A 189 9.62 5.73 11.26
C LYS A 189 9.95 6.60 10.05
N SER A 190 11.23 6.67 9.67
CA SER A 190 11.68 7.45 8.52
C SER A 190 11.10 6.92 7.20
N VAL A 191 11.10 5.60 6.98
CA VAL A 191 10.56 4.97 5.77
C VAL A 191 9.05 5.16 5.68
N LEU A 192 8.31 4.97 6.77
CA LEU A 192 6.86 5.17 6.77
C LEU A 192 6.49 6.66 6.62
N GLY A 193 7.29 7.58 7.17
CA GLY A 193 7.14 9.01 6.94
C GLY A 193 7.42 9.44 5.50
N ASP A 194 8.24 8.69 4.78
CA ASP A 194 8.48 8.88 3.35
C ASP A 194 7.31 8.30 2.51
N VAL A 195 6.97 7.04 2.75
CA VAL A 195 5.90 6.32 2.03
C VAL A 195 4.54 7.02 2.14
N TYR A 196 4.21 7.52 3.31
CA TYR A 196 2.93 8.20 3.60
C TYR A 196 3.02 9.73 3.59
N SER A 197 4.12 10.31 3.10
CA SER A 197 4.37 11.76 3.20
C SER A 197 3.19 12.62 2.73
N HIS A 198 2.52 12.23 1.66
CA HIS A 198 1.38 12.94 1.11
C HIS A 198 0.14 12.84 2.02
N LEU A 199 -0.22 11.63 2.49
CA LEU A 199 -1.36 11.43 3.39
C LEU A 199 -1.15 12.14 4.74
N LEU A 200 0.06 12.07 5.29
CA LEU A 200 0.41 12.70 6.57
C LEU A 200 0.45 14.23 6.52
N ALA A 201 0.77 14.80 5.35
CA ALA A 201 0.95 16.24 5.21
C ALA A 201 -0.29 16.93 4.65
N ASP A 202 -0.99 16.33 3.70
CA ASP A 202 -2.03 16.99 2.92
C ASP A 202 -3.45 16.51 3.30
N ARG A 203 -3.56 15.38 4.02
CA ARG A 203 -4.83 14.83 4.54
C ARG A 203 -4.93 14.88 6.07
N ASP A 204 -3.93 15.42 6.74
CA ASP A 204 -3.80 15.48 8.21
C ASP A 204 -3.96 14.12 8.91
N PHE A 205 -3.66 13.03 8.22
CA PHE A 205 -3.60 11.72 8.83
C PHE A 205 -2.44 11.66 9.82
N ARG A 206 -2.65 10.97 10.93
CA ARG A 206 -1.65 10.84 11.98
C ARG A 206 -1.17 9.41 12.08
N LEU A 207 0.12 9.21 11.98
CA LEU A 207 0.79 7.97 12.29
C LEU A 207 1.70 8.20 13.50
N ILE A 208 1.45 7.47 14.58
CA ILE A 208 2.21 7.56 15.83
C ILE A 208 2.89 6.23 16.07
N ILE A 209 4.23 6.22 16.13
CA ILE A 209 5.01 5.01 16.38
C ILE A 209 5.79 5.20 17.69
N ASP A 210 5.57 4.30 18.67
CA ASP A 210 6.18 4.37 19.99
C ASP A 210 6.03 5.75 20.64
N ARG A 211 4.81 6.31 20.61
CA ARG A 211 4.42 7.63 21.15
C ARG A 211 5.00 8.84 20.40
N GLU A 212 5.71 8.64 19.29
CA GLU A 212 6.22 9.72 18.46
C GLU A 212 5.42 9.86 17.17
N ARG A 213 4.97 11.07 16.85
CA ARG A 213 4.32 11.37 15.57
C ARG A 213 5.33 11.22 14.43
N VAL A 214 5.02 10.39 13.46
CA VAL A 214 5.81 10.24 12.24
C VAL A 214 5.68 11.51 11.41
N LYS A 215 6.83 12.07 11.05
CA LYS A 215 6.89 13.30 10.25
C LYS A 215 6.90 12.95 8.76
N PRO A 216 6.08 13.63 7.94
CA PRO A 216 6.13 13.46 6.50
C PRO A 216 7.50 13.95 5.97
N ARG A 217 8.06 13.21 5.04
CA ARG A 217 9.31 13.60 4.38
C ARG A 217 9.01 14.24 3.05
N ARG A 218 9.24 15.54 2.94
CA ARG A 218 9.07 16.30 1.70
C ARG A 218 10.42 16.65 1.09
N PRO A 219 10.55 16.61 -0.25
CA PRO A 219 11.75 17.08 -0.93
C PRO A 219 12.02 18.57 -0.63
N CYS A 220 13.28 18.93 -0.44
CA CYS A 220 13.70 20.31 -0.20
C CYS A 220 14.00 21.00 -1.55
N VAL A 221 12.97 21.45 -2.24
CA VAL A 221 13.08 22.07 -3.55
C VAL A 221 13.25 23.59 -3.51
N TRP A 222 13.74 24.17 -4.61
CA TRP A 222 13.68 25.59 -4.84
C TRP A 222 12.22 26.03 -5.06
N ASP A 223 11.92 27.24 -4.66
CA ASP A 223 10.60 27.82 -4.87
C ASP A 223 10.23 27.85 -6.36
N ALA A 224 8.97 27.61 -6.70
CA ALA A 224 8.48 27.54 -8.07
C ALA A 224 8.63 28.87 -8.84
N SER A 225 8.75 30.00 -8.15
CA SER A 225 9.06 31.29 -8.76
C SER A 225 10.50 31.44 -9.25
N ARG A 226 11.41 30.55 -8.81
CA ARG A 226 12.81 30.55 -9.24
C ARG A 226 12.96 29.98 -10.64
N PHE A 227 13.83 30.60 -11.40
CA PHE A 227 14.16 30.16 -12.76
C PHE A 227 15.58 30.56 -13.14
N VAL A 228 16.12 29.92 -14.16
CA VAL A 228 17.33 30.34 -14.88
C VAL A 228 16.96 30.69 -16.30
N VAL A 229 17.72 31.62 -16.91
CA VAL A 229 17.57 31.93 -18.33
C VAL A 229 18.70 31.26 -19.12
N ARG A 230 18.34 30.43 -20.07
CA ARG A 230 19.31 29.78 -20.98
C ARG A 230 18.81 29.89 -22.40
N SER A 231 19.67 30.41 -23.31
CA SER A 231 19.31 30.65 -24.72
C SER A 231 17.99 31.43 -24.89
N GLY A 232 17.77 32.47 -24.04
CA GLY A 232 16.58 33.30 -24.07
C GLY A 232 15.30 32.66 -23.46
N ARG A 233 15.37 31.39 -23.04
CA ARG A 233 14.22 30.67 -22.42
C ARG A 233 14.34 30.66 -20.89
N ARG A 234 13.22 30.88 -20.21
CA ARG A 234 13.11 30.67 -18.76
C ARG A 234 12.93 29.20 -18.49
N ILE A 235 13.80 28.62 -17.67
CA ILE A 235 13.72 27.25 -17.17
C ILE A 235 13.39 27.36 -15.67
N PRO A 236 12.16 27.02 -15.25
CA PRO A 236 11.75 27.13 -13.86
C PRO A 236 12.44 26.03 -13.01
N ALA A 237 12.56 26.30 -11.71
CA ALA A 237 13.10 25.34 -10.76
C ALA A 237 12.13 24.17 -10.47
N VAL A 238 10.83 24.37 -10.71
CA VAL A 238 9.78 23.35 -10.58
C VAL A 238 8.86 23.43 -11.79
N ILE A 239 8.57 22.30 -12.38
CA ILE A 239 7.67 22.14 -13.52
C ILE A 239 6.49 21.29 -13.06
N GLY A 240 5.28 21.84 -13.17
CA GLY A 240 4.04 21.09 -12.92
C GLY A 240 3.72 20.16 -14.09
N ILE A 241 3.14 19.03 -13.78
CA ILE A 241 2.64 18.03 -14.72
C ILE A 241 1.15 17.86 -14.44
N ASP A 242 0.33 17.97 -15.50
CA ASP A 242 -1.10 17.69 -15.42
C ASP A 242 -1.58 17.21 -16.81
N GLU A 243 -1.56 15.89 -16.98
CA GLU A 243 -1.94 15.25 -18.23
C GLU A 243 -3.17 14.36 -18.02
N LYS A 244 -4.28 14.76 -18.63
CA LYS A 244 -5.51 13.97 -18.65
C LYS A 244 -5.48 13.01 -19.82
N LEU A 245 -5.58 11.72 -19.51
CA LEU A 245 -5.73 10.67 -20.50
C LEU A 245 -7.21 10.38 -20.72
N PRO A 246 -7.61 9.85 -21.89
CA PRO A 246 -9.00 9.44 -22.10
C PRO A 246 -9.48 8.48 -21.01
N ASP A 247 -10.66 8.73 -20.46
CA ASP A 247 -11.33 7.84 -19.53
C ASP A 247 -11.47 6.46 -20.16
N ARG A 248 -11.41 5.43 -19.34
CA ARG A 248 -11.49 4.06 -19.81
C ARG A 248 -12.25 3.18 -18.83
N ARG A 249 -12.99 2.21 -19.35
CA ARG A 249 -13.70 1.22 -18.55
C ARG A 249 -12.74 0.20 -17.98
N ALA A 250 -12.88 -0.13 -16.70
CA ALA A 250 -12.04 -1.07 -15.99
C ALA A 250 -12.85 -1.95 -15.04
N CYS A 251 -12.34 -3.13 -14.78
CA CYS A 251 -12.88 -4.03 -13.76
C CYS A 251 -12.41 -3.60 -12.36
N LEU A 252 -13.35 -3.37 -11.46
CA LEU A 252 -13.04 -2.96 -10.09
C LEU A 252 -12.47 -4.12 -9.25
N ASP A 253 -12.73 -5.38 -9.64
CA ASP A 253 -12.25 -6.55 -8.89
C ASP A 253 -10.85 -7.00 -9.28
N CYS A 254 -10.54 -7.15 -10.57
CA CYS A 254 -9.20 -7.57 -11.00
C CYS A 254 -8.31 -6.42 -11.50
N GLY A 255 -8.88 -5.24 -11.73
CA GLY A 255 -8.16 -4.05 -12.21
C GLY A 255 -7.79 -4.11 -13.70
N ARG A 256 -8.36 -5.04 -14.49
CA ARG A 256 -8.15 -5.07 -15.93
C ARG A 256 -8.80 -3.86 -16.59
N TRP A 257 -8.08 -3.25 -17.51
CA TRP A 257 -8.62 -2.26 -18.43
C TRP A 257 -9.32 -2.99 -19.60
N GLU A 258 -10.59 -2.67 -19.83
CA GLU A 258 -11.32 -3.20 -20.98
C GLU A 258 -10.78 -2.59 -22.28
N GLU A 259 -10.95 -3.28 -23.40
CA GLU A 259 -10.60 -2.74 -24.70
C GLU A 259 -11.48 -1.55 -25.06
N ALA A 260 -10.94 -0.60 -25.84
CA ALA A 260 -11.72 0.55 -26.29
C ALA A 260 -12.90 0.08 -27.15
N GLY A 261 -14.12 0.50 -26.79
CA GLY A 261 -15.35 0.09 -27.50
C GLY A 261 -15.92 -1.26 -27.08
N SER A 262 -15.40 -1.89 -26.01
CA SER A 262 -15.99 -3.10 -25.44
C SER A 262 -17.27 -2.74 -24.67
N ASP A 263 -18.40 -3.35 -25.08
CA ASP A 263 -19.72 -3.18 -24.46
C ASP A 263 -20.14 -4.37 -23.60
N GLY A 264 -19.23 -5.31 -23.31
CA GLY A 264 -19.52 -6.49 -22.51
C GLY A 264 -19.97 -6.13 -21.09
N ASP A 265 -20.95 -6.85 -20.53
CA ASP A 265 -21.47 -6.64 -19.17
C ASP A 265 -20.58 -7.24 -18.09
N VAL A 266 -19.62 -8.07 -18.46
CA VAL A 266 -18.71 -8.76 -17.54
C VAL A 266 -17.26 -8.63 -18.00
N CYS A 267 -16.34 -8.62 -17.03
CA CYS A 267 -14.92 -8.58 -17.29
C CYS A 267 -14.44 -9.82 -18.02
N ALA A 268 -13.74 -9.65 -19.13
CA ALA A 268 -13.21 -10.74 -19.94
C ALA A 268 -12.12 -11.59 -19.23
N GLU A 269 -11.51 -11.07 -18.15
CA GLU A 269 -10.48 -11.80 -17.40
C GLU A 269 -11.06 -12.60 -16.22
N CYS A 270 -11.92 -11.97 -15.40
CA CYS A 270 -12.39 -12.59 -14.16
C CYS A 270 -13.91 -12.84 -14.10
N GLY A 271 -14.66 -12.47 -15.15
CA GLY A 271 -16.11 -12.67 -15.22
C GLY A 271 -16.94 -11.74 -14.30
N SER A 272 -16.30 -10.78 -13.61
CA SER A 272 -17.02 -9.85 -12.74
C SER A 272 -17.86 -8.86 -13.51
N ALA A 273 -19.08 -8.58 -13.03
CA ALA A 273 -19.94 -7.50 -13.51
C ALA A 273 -19.60 -6.11 -12.94
N ARG A 274 -18.61 -6.02 -12.03
CA ARG A 274 -18.19 -4.73 -11.44
C ARG A 274 -17.26 -3.98 -12.39
N LEU A 275 -17.83 -3.44 -13.45
CA LEU A 275 -17.16 -2.63 -14.45
C LEU A 275 -17.55 -1.16 -14.26
N ALA A 276 -16.57 -0.25 -14.27
CA ALA A 276 -16.82 1.19 -14.17
C ALA A 276 -15.84 1.99 -15.03
N VAL A 277 -16.30 3.15 -15.50
CA VAL A 277 -15.43 4.12 -16.16
C VAL A 277 -14.53 4.76 -15.13
N GLN A 278 -13.23 4.70 -15.37
CA GLN A 278 -12.21 5.29 -14.49
C GLN A 278 -11.53 6.46 -15.20
N ALA A 279 -11.44 7.56 -14.48
CA ALA A 279 -10.63 8.71 -14.90
C ALA A 279 -9.15 8.34 -14.89
N ARG A 280 -8.42 8.85 -15.87
CA ARG A 280 -6.98 8.61 -16.01
C ARG A 280 -6.25 9.92 -16.10
N GLN A 281 -5.41 10.19 -15.13
CA GLN A 281 -4.63 11.42 -15.07
C GLN A 281 -3.21 11.11 -14.56
N ILE A 282 -2.24 11.78 -15.13
CA ILE A 282 -0.87 11.84 -14.62
C ILE A 282 -0.67 13.28 -14.18
N TRP A 283 -0.42 13.48 -12.89
CA TRP A 283 -0.26 14.84 -12.35
C TRP A 283 0.81 14.87 -11.26
N GLY A 284 1.31 16.05 -11.00
CA GLY A 284 2.35 16.25 -10.01
C GLY A 284 3.36 17.30 -10.43
N TRP A 285 4.62 17.06 -10.11
CA TRP A 285 5.68 18.01 -10.41
C TRP A 285 7.04 17.33 -10.47
N VAL A 286 7.98 17.96 -11.19
CA VAL A 286 9.40 17.66 -11.19
C VAL A 286 10.18 18.94 -10.92
N GLY A 287 11.22 18.88 -10.11
CA GLY A 287 11.96 20.08 -9.72
C GLY A 287 13.39 19.80 -9.30
N ILE A 288 14.08 20.90 -8.95
CA ILE A 288 15.47 20.89 -8.51
C ILE A 288 15.53 21.10 -7.01
N GLN A 289 16.08 20.15 -6.27
CA GLN A 289 16.32 20.32 -4.84
C GLN A 289 17.52 21.23 -4.55
N ARG A 290 17.54 21.80 -3.34
CA ARG A 290 18.52 22.81 -2.92
C ARG A 290 19.92 22.25 -2.71
N TYR A 291 20.07 20.95 -2.56
CA TYR A 291 21.34 20.28 -2.30
C TYR A 291 21.56 19.08 -3.24
N LEU A 292 22.80 18.70 -3.39
CA LEU A 292 23.19 17.49 -4.09
C LEU A 292 23.17 16.32 -3.09
N SER A 293 22.53 15.22 -3.45
CA SER A 293 22.46 14.04 -2.59
C SER A 293 22.74 12.75 -3.36
N PRO A 294 23.48 11.81 -2.76
CA PRO A 294 23.64 10.48 -3.35
C PRO A 294 22.41 9.58 -3.19
N THR A 295 21.51 9.90 -2.27
CA THR A 295 20.37 9.05 -1.92
C THR A 295 19.01 9.73 -2.07
N ASP A 296 18.97 11.05 -1.94
CA ASP A 296 17.73 11.82 -1.87
C ASP A 296 17.46 12.56 -3.17
N TYR A 297 17.49 11.84 -4.30
CA TYR A 297 17.09 12.34 -5.60
C TYR A 297 16.34 11.24 -6.35
N GLY A 298 15.56 11.59 -7.36
CA GLY A 298 14.71 10.66 -8.08
C GLY A 298 13.25 11.07 -8.07
N ILE A 299 12.43 10.31 -8.74
CA ILE A 299 11.00 10.56 -8.88
C ILE A 299 10.23 9.61 -7.98
N ASP A 300 9.37 10.17 -7.13
CA ASP A 300 8.42 9.42 -6.35
C ASP A 300 7.15 9.21 -7.16
N PHE A 301 6.73 7.95 -7.33
CA PHE A 301 5.44 7.63 -7.92
C PHE A 301 4.43 7.35 -6.82
N ILE A 302 3.33 8.07 -6.88
CA ILE A 302 2.29 8.09 -5.84
C ILE A 302 1.01 7.50 -6.40
N ARG A 303 0.35 6.68 -5.61
CA ARG A 303 -0.97 6.13 -5.89
C ARG A 303 -1.87 6.27 -4.66
N ASN A 304 -3.00 6.95 -4.81
CA ASN A 304 -3.95 7.24 -3.74
C ASN A 304 -3.27 7.83 -2.48
N GLY A 305 -2.26 8.71 -2.67
CA GLY A 305 -1.51 9.34 -1.59
C GLY A 305 -0.41 8.49 -0.95
N ARG A 306 -0.21 7.22 -1.37
CA ARG A 306 0.89 6.36 -0.94
C ARG A 306 1.97 6.30 -2.00
N LYS A 307 3.22 6.53 -1.64
CA LYS A 307 4.35 6.30 -2.55
C LYS A 307 4.54 4.81 -2.81
N ILE A 308 4.52 4.42 -4.06
CA ILE A 308 4.74 3.04 -4.53
C ILE A 308 6.16 2.83 -5.04
N LEU A 309 6.75 3.86 -5.64
CA LEU A 309 8.18 3.91 -5.95
C LEU A 309 8.74 5.17 -5.31
N VAL A 310 9.84 4.99 -4.59
CA VAL A 310 10.48 6.07 -3.84
C VAL A 310 11.83 6.35 -4.47
N ARG A 311 12.03 7.60 -4.89
CA ARG A 311 13.26 8.06 -5.54
C ARG A 311 13.68 7.16 -6.70
N ASP A 312 12.73 6.84 -7.56
CA ASP A 312 12.97 6.03 -8.76
C ASP A 312 13.86 6.77 -9.77
N HIS A 313 14.82 6.07 -10.33
CA HIS A 313 15.75 6.60 -11.31
C HIS A 313 15.51 6.10 -12.74
N SER A 314 14.45 5.33 -12.95
CA SER A 314 14.18 4.72 -14.26
C SER A 314 13.97 5.74 -15.37
N LEU A 315 13.40 6.90 -15.02
CA LEU A 315 13.19 8.01 -15.95
C LEU A 315 14.50 8.75 -16.34
N PHE A 316 15.61 8.49 -15.66
CA PHE A 316 16.91 9.09 -15.96
C PHE A 316 17.72 8.27 -16.94
N ARG A 317 17.13 7.22 -17.49
CA ARG A 317 17.74 6.37 -18.51
C ARG A 317 17.03 6.58 -19.84
N TRP A 318 17.81 6.86 -20.86
CA TRP A 318 17.32 6.80 -22.21
C TRP A 318 17.57 5.39 -22.78
N VAL A 319 16.57 4.84 -23.44
CA VAL A 319 16.67 3.54 -24.13
C VAL A 319 16.40 3.81 -25.60
N ASP A 320 17.39 3.53 -26.44
CA ASP A 320 17.21 3.59 -27.87
C ASP A 320 16.10 2.60 -28.28
N PRO A 321 15.03 3.07 -28.94
CA PRO A 321 13.96 2.19 -29.40
C PRO A 321 14.45 1.14 -30.41
N ASP A 322 15.52 1.45 -31.12
CA ASP A 322 16.09 0.59 -32.18
C ASP A 322 17.23 -0.31 -31.65
N ASP A 323 17.65 -0.17 -30.38
CA ASP A 323 18.64 -1.04 -29.77
C ASP A 323 18.05 -2.38 -29.40
N PRO A 324 18.42 -3.50 -30.07
CA PRO A 324 17.90 -4.83 -29.78
C PRO A 324 18.32 -5.34 -28.40
N THR A 325 19.33 -4.75 -27.77
CA THR A 325 19.77 -5.13 -26.40
C THR A 325 18.93 -4.49 -25.31
N GLY A 326 18.20 -3.42 -25.60
CA GLY A 326 17.40 -2.66 -24.64
C GLY A 326 18.22 -2.05 -23.49
N ARG A 327 19.54 -1.92 -23.66
CA ARG A 327 20.43 -1.31 -22.67
C ARG A 327 20.27 0.19 -22.73
N GLY A 328 19.61 0.75 -21.71
CA GLY A 328 19.49 2.20 -21.59
C GLY A 328 20.80 2.84 -21.14
N GLU A 329 21.10 4.00 -21.70
CA GLU A 329 22.15 4.89 -21.23
C GLU A 329 21.60 5.81 -20.14
N GLN A 330 22.41 6.10 -19.13
CA GLN A 330 22.02 7.04 -18.09
C GLN A 330 22.26 8.47 -18.56
N GLU A 331 21.18 9.23 -18.72
CA GLU A 331 21.28 10.64 -19.14
C GLU A 331 21.51 11.59 -17.96
N TYR A 332 21.08 11.20 -16.74
CA TYR A 332 21.21 12.05 -15.57
C TYR A 332 21.51 11.22 -14.30
N PRO A 333 22.35 11.72 -13.40
CA PRO A 333 23.23 12.90 -13.54
C PRO A 333 24.48 12.57 -14.37
N ILE A 334 24.86 13.48 -15.25
CA ILE A 334 26.04 13.30 -16.11
C ILE A 334 27.33 13.76 -15.40
N GLU A 335 27.26 14.96 -14.74
CA GLU A 335 28.45 15.62 -14.18
C GLU A 335 28.89 15.01 -12.85
N VAL A 336 27.94 14.45 -12.08
CA VAL A 336 28.21 13.87 -10.77
C VAL A 336 27.63 12.47 -10.69
N PRO A 337 28.37 11.44 -11.07
CA PRO A 337 27.93 10.07 -10.96
C PRO A 337 27.50 9.73 -9.52
N ARG A 338 26.35 9.07 -9.37
CA ARG A 338 25.79 8.62 -8.10
C ARG A 338 25.29 9.72 -7.15
N ALA A 339 25.10 10.96 -7.62
CA ALA A 339 24.46 12.01 -6.86
C ALA A 339 23.62 12.91 -7.77
N GLY A 340 22.48 13.38 -7.29
CA GLY A 340 21.56 14.16 -8.11
C GLY A 340 20.82 15.26 -7.36
N ARG A 341 20.11 16.09 -8.12
CA ARG A 341 19.26 17.17 -7.62
C ARG A 341 17.84 17.12 -8.17
N ILE A 342 17.59 16.30 -9.20
CA ILE A 342 16.24 16.18 -9.75
C ILE A 342 15.40 15.32 -8.79
N VAL A 343 14.30 15.89 -8.37
CA VAL A 343 13.29 15.23 -7.54
C VAL A 343 11.91 15.52 -8.11
N GLY A 344 10.95 14.68 -7.83
CA GLY A 344 9.58 14.91 -8.27
C GLY A 344 8.61 13.97 -7.57
N GLU A 345 7.35 14.34 -7.61
CA GLU A 345 6.23 13.53 -7.14
C GLU A 345 5.20 13.45 -8.27
N ILE A 346 4.96 12.24 -8.78
CA ILE A 346 4.05 11.99 -9.89
C ILE A 346 2.94 11.04 -9.42
N HIS A 347 1.71 11.49 -9.50
CA HIS A 347 0.52 10.73 -9.16
C HIS A 347 0.04 9.93 -10.37
N ILE A 348 -0.17 8.63 -10.15
CA ILE A 348 -0.56 7.64 -11.17
C ILE A 348 -1.66 6.71 -10.62
N ASP A 349 -2.72 7.27 -10.04
CA ASP A 349 -3.77 6.52 -9.32
C ASP A 349 -4.44 5.44 -10.18
N HIS A 350 -4.48 5.64 -11.50
CA HIS A 350 -5.03 4.71 -12.47
C HIS A 350 -4.12 3.52 -12.81
N VAL A 351 -2.86 3.50 -12.33
CA VAL A 351 -1.90 2.45 -12.70
C VAL A 351 -2.02 1.25 -11.76
N ARG A 352 -2.04 0.05 -12.33
CA ARG A 352 -1.99 -1.20 -11.56
C ARG A 352 -0.62 -1.38 -10.93
N VAL A 353 -0.59 -1.83 -9.70
CA VAL A 353 0.64 -2.13 -8.95
C VAL A 353 0.68 -3.61 -8.58
N ASN A 354 1.89 -4.12 -8.32
CA ASN A 354 2.06 -5.46 -7.78
C ASN A 354 1.59 -5.55 -6.31
N TYR A 355 1.49 -6.76 -5.77
CA TYR A 355 1.03 -6.98 -4.39
C TYR A 355 1.95 -6.38 -3.32
N GLN A 356 3.25 -6.22 -3.61
CA GLN A 356 4.20 -5.55 -2.70
C GLN A 356 4.14 -4.02 -2.78
N LYS A 357 3.37 -3.46 -3.72
CA LYS A 357 3.23 -2.02 -3.96
C LYS A 357 4.58 -1.31 -4.15
N ASN A 358 5.51 -1.99 -4.82
CA ASN A 358 6.86 -1.50 -5.08
C ASN A 358 7.24 -1.52 -6.56
N ALA A 359 6.29 -1.80 -7.46
CA ALA A 359 6.43 -1.72 -8.90
C ALA A 359 5.07 -1.59 -9.58
N SER A 360 5.03 -0.95 -10.76
CA SER A 360 3.85 -0.95 -11.61
C SER A 360 3.78 -2.26 -12.41
N MET A 361 2.58 -2.86 -12.53
CA MET A 361 2.36 -4.09 -13.30
C MET A 361 2.12 -3.84 -14.80
N SER A 362 1.96 -2.60 -15.23
CA SER A 362 1.79 -2.28 -16.63
C SER A 362 3.15 -2.27 -17.31
N GLY A 363 3.39 -3.15 -18.27
CA GLY A 363 4.49 -3.05 -19.24
C GLY A 363 4.38 -1.81 -20.15
N THR A 364 3.58 -0.85 -19.76
CA THR A 364 3.48 0.46 -20.39
C THR A 364 4.65 1.28 -19.88
N ARG A 365 5.76 1.25 -20.65
CA ARG A 365 6.77 2.30 -20.53
C ARG A 365 6.02 3.63 -20.57
N LEU A 366 6.19 4.45 -19.54
CA LEU A 366 5.72 5.83 -19.51
C LEU A 366 6.48 6.56 -20.64
N HIS A 367 5.96 6.50 -21.86
CA HIS A 367 6.42 7.37 -22.92
C HIS A 367 5.84 8.77 -22.66
N VAL A 368 6.56 9.55 -21.90
CA VAL A 368 6.37 10.99 -21.89
C VAL A 368 6.84 11.48 -23.27
N ARG A 369 5.91 11.56 -24.21
CA ARG A 369 6.18 12.26 -25.46
C ARG A 369 6.35 13.72 -25.11
N SER A 370 7.57 14.21 -25.14
CA SER A 370 7.82 15.64 -25.20
C SER A 370 7.20 16.16 -26.50
N SER A 371 6.05 16.82 -26.39
CA SER A 371 5.38 17.49 -27.51
C SER A 371 6.05 18.81 -27.89
N HIS A 372 7.38 18.84 -27.87
CA HIS A 372 8.13 19.98 -28.37
C HIS A 372 9.27 19.47 -29.27
N ARG A 373 8.92 19.27 -30.54
CA ARG A 373 9.91 19.45 -31.59
C ARG A 373 10.09 20.95 -31.84
N PRO A 374 11.34 21.37 -32.19
CA PRO A 374 11.70 22.77 -32.41
C PRO A 374 10.92 23.44 -33.52
#